data_a8e31906b40f518f8517fe1625068a6f
#
_entry.id   a8e31906b40f518f8517fe1625068a6f
#
_cell.length_a   1.000
_cell.length_b   1.000
_cell.length_c   1.000
_cell.angle_alpha   90.00
_cell.angle_beta   90.00
_cell.angle_gamma   90.00
#
_symmetry.space_group_name_H-M   'P 1'
#
loop_
_entity.id
_entity.type
_entity.pdbx_description
1 polymer ?
#
loop_
_entity_poly.entity_id
_entity_poly.type
_entity_poly.pdbx_seq_one_letter_code
_entity_poly.pdbx_strand_id
1 'polypeptide(L)'
;LAPAAVLLATILLPVLQVSGDSMNPTLQSGDVLLLLKTDDMKTGDLCGFYWQNKLLLKRIIGGPGDVISIDRSGGVTVNGEALEEPYVDELALGECDLKFPYQVPENRYFVMGDHRSTSIDSRSTVIGCVDKSQIVGKVFLRVWPLSRLSWVH
;
A
#
# COMPACT_ATOMS: atom_id res chain seq x y z
N LEU A 1 24.60 16.42 13.51
CA LEU A 1 24.17 15.18 14.14
C LEU A 1 25.21 14.11 13.96
N ALA A 2 25.46 13.39 15.02
CA ALA A 2 26.44 12.31 15.00
C ALA A 2 26.03 11.21 14.04
N PRO A 3 27.00 10.59 13.32
CA PRO A 3 26.72 9.45 12.45
C PRO A 3 25.97 8.30 13.14
N ALA A 4 26.18 8.15 14.45
CA ALA A 4 25.48 7.14 15.25
C ALA A 4 23.96 7.34 15.30
N ALA A 5 23.46 8.58 15.29
CA ALA A 5 22.02 8.86 15.28
C ALA A 5 21.38 8.47 13.95
N VAL A 6 22.08 8.72 12.84
CA VAL A 6 21.62 8.32 11.50
C VAL A 6 21.61 6.79 11.39
N LEU A 7 22.65 6.13 11.87
CA LEU A 7 22.73 4.66 11.85
C LEU A 7 21.61 4.04 12.68
N LEU A 8 21.33 4.59 13.86
CA LEU A 8 20.24 4.11 14.72
C LEU A 8 18.88 4.25 14.03
N ALA A 9 18.64 5.39 13.37
CA ALA A 9 17.38 5.61 12.64
C ALA A 9 17.22 4.59 11.51
N THR A 10 18.25 4.27 10.75
CA THR A 10 18.18 3.29 9.65
C THR A 10 17.98 1.85 10.15
N ILE A 11 18.43 1.53 11.36
CA ILE A 11 18.20 0.21 11.97
C ILE A 11 16.77 0.08 12.49
N LEU A 12 16.24 1.13 13.14
CA LEU A 12 14.91 1.10 13.77
C LEU A 12 13.79 1.44 12.80
N LEU A 13 14.07 2.24 11.76
CA LEU A 13 13.08 2.71 10.80
C LEU A 13 13.49 2.24 9.40
N PRO A 14 12.77 1.26 8.84
CA PRO A 14 13.03 0.86 7.46
C PRO A 14 12.90 2.03 6.49
N VAL A 15 13.78 2.05 5.49
CA VAL A 15 13.83 3.07 4.45
C VAL A 15 13.52 2.40 3.12
N LEU A 16 12.65 3.03 2.34
CA LEU A 16 12.20 2.52 1.06
C LEU A 16 12.29 3.61 0.00
N GLN A 17 12.86 3.29 -1.16
CA GLN A 17 12.79 4.13 -2.34
C GLN A 17 11.70 3.64 -3.29
N VAL A 18 10.84 4.55 -3.71
CA VAL A 18 9.74 4.24 -4.63
C VAL A 18 10.27 3.98 -6.03
N SER A 19 9.82 2.90 -6.66
CA SER A 19 10.10 2.57 -8.06
C SER A 19 8.80 2.31 -8.79
N GLY A 20 8.65 2.91 -9.98
CA GLY A 20 7.44 2.75 -10.80
C GLY A 20 6.34 3.76 -10.44
N ASP A 21 5.19 3.58 -11.08
CA ASP A 21 4.08 4.53 -11.05
C ASP A 21 2.83 4.04 -10.32
N SER A 22 2.85 2.85 -9.75
CA SER A 22 1.65 2.21 -9.18
C SER A 22 1.01 3.00 -8.04
N MET A 23 1.74 3.91 -7.42
CA MET A 23 1.26 4.75 -6.32
C MET A 23 1.09 6.22 -6.71
N ASN A 24 1.22 6.56 -8.01
CA ASN A 24 0.89 7.91 -8.46
C ASN A 24 -0.58 8.22 -8.20
N PRO A 25 -0.94 9.45 -7.85
CA PRO A 25 -0.06 10.61 -7.65
C PRO A 25 0.50 10.74 -6.23
N THR A 26 0.10 9.87 -5.30
CA THR A 26 0.47 9.98 -3.87
C THR A 26 1.97 9.92 -3.68
N LEU A 27 2.60 8.93 -4.31
CA LEU A 27 4.04 8.72 -4.27
C LEU A 27 4.56 8.59 -5.68
N GLN A 28 5.72 9.18 -5.94
CA GLN A 28 6.35 9.17 -7.26
C GLN A 28 7.65 8.39 -7.23
N SER A 29 8.01 7.82 -8.37
CA SER A 29 9.29 7.11 -8.51
C SER A 29 10.45 8.01 -8.11
N GLY A 30 11.36 7.48 -7.28
CA GLY A 30 12.48 8.21 -6.71
C GLY A 30 12.23 8.77 -5.30
N ASP A 31 10.98 8.85 -4.86
CA ASP A 31 10.69 9.26 -3.49
C ASP A 31 11.36 8.31 -2.50
N VAL A 32 11.90 8.85 -1.41
CA VAL A 32 12.47 8.06 -0.31
C VAL A 32 11.58 8.21 0.91
N LEU A 33 11.20 7.09 1.47
CA LEU A 33 10.20 7.00 2.53
C LEU A 33 10.78 6.36 3.78
N LEU A 34 10.32 6.83 4.93
CA LEU A 34 10.52 6.14 6.20
C LEU A 34 9.26 5.36 6.57
N LEU A 35 9.47 4.15 7.05
CA LEU A 35 8.40 3.28 7.50
C LEU A 35 8.49 3.07 9.01
N LEU A 36 7.33 2.95 9.65
CA LEU A 36 7.24 2.49 11.02
C LEU A 36 7.10 0.96 11.00
N LYS A 37 8.01 0.27 11.69
CA LYS A 37 8.01 -1.20 11.73
C LYS A 37 6.81 -1.69 12.55
N THR A 38 5.77 -2.09 11.85
CA THR A 38 4.54 -2.66 12.42
C THR A 38 3.86 -3.50 11.35
N ASP A 39 3.11 -4.51 11.76
CA ASP A 39 2.23 -5.27 10.89
C ASP A 39 0.74 -5.03 11.20
N ASP A 40 0.45 -4.10 12.10
CA ASP A 40 -0.91 -3.69 12.44
C ASP A 40 -1.34 -2.52 11.55
N MET A 41 -2.10 -2.84 10.51
CA MET A 41 -2.50 -1.91 9.47
C MET A 41 -3.99 -1.63 9.52
N LYS A 42 -4.36 -0.41 9.13
CA LYS A 42 -5.75 0.02 8.98
C LYS A 42 -6.02 0.36 7.52
N THR A 43 -7.28 0.26 7.12
CA THR A 43 -7.72 0.71 5.80
C THR A 43 -7.28 2.15 5.57
N GLY A 44 -6.63 2.39 4.42
CA GLY A 44 -6.07 3.68 4.06
C GLY A 44 -4.57 3.82 4.32
N ASP A 45 -3.98 2.95 5.15
CA ASP A 45 -2.54 2.99 5.41
C ASP A 45 -1.73 2.60 4.18
N LEU A 46 -0.56 3.22 4.01
CA LEU A 46 0.41 2.81 3.01
C LEU A 46 1.37 1.78 3.62
N CYS A 47 1.54 0.68 2.91
CA CYS A 47 2.23 -0.50 3.41
C CYS A 47 3.36 -0.92 2.47
N GLY A 48 4.55 -1.13 3.04
CA GLY A 48 5.65 -1.80 2.36
C GLY A 48 5.68 -3.28 2.74
N PHE A 49 5.79 -4.17 1.77
CA PHE A 49 5.80 -5.61 2.00
C PHE A 49 6.66 -6.33 0.96
N TYR A 50 7.14 -7.50 1.34
CA TYR A 50 7.89 -8.35 0.42
C TYR A 50 6.95 -9.26 -0.38
N TRP A 51 7.21 -9.34 -1.68
CA TRP A 51 6.60 -10.28 -2.60
C TRP A 51 7.67 -10.80 -3.55
N GLN A 52 7.96 -12.11 -3.50
CA GLN A 52 8.99 -12.75 -4.34
C GLN A 52 10.32 -11.97 -4.35
N ASN A 53 10.90 -11.72 -3.20
CA ASN A 53 12.15 -10.98 -3.04
C ASN A 53 12.13 -9.53 -3.51
N LYS A 54 10.95 -9.00 -3.84
CA LYS A 54 10.74 -7.59 -4.18
C LYS A 54 10.04 -6.90 -3.04
N LEU A 55 10.40 -5.65 -2.81
CA LEU A 55 9.71 -4.79 -1.87
C LEU A 55 8.68 -3.98 -2.64
N LEU A 56 7.42 -4.22 -2.35
CA LEU A 56 6.29 -3.54 -2.97
C LEU A 56 5.67 -2.55 -2.01
N LEU A 57 5.02 -1.55 -2.57
CA LEU A 57 4.36 -0.48 -1.82
C LEU A 57 2.94 -0.34 -2.35
N LYS A 58 1.97 -0.51 -1.48
CA LYS A 58 0.54 -0.45 -1.82
C LYS A 58 -0.25 0.16 -0.66
N ARG A 59 -1.52 0.45 -0.91
CA ARG A 59 -2.44 0.96 0.11
C ARG A 59 -3.32 -0.17 0.63
N ILE A 60 -3.50 -0.21 1.95
CA ILE A 60 -4.42 -1.15 2.60
C ILE A 60 -5.86 -0.74 2.28
N ILE A 61 -6.63 -1.65 1.73
CA ILE A 61 -8.05 -1.47 1.41
C ILE A 61 -8.92 -2.21 2.41
N GLY A 62 -8.51 -3.39 2.82
CA GLY A 62 -9.23 -4.15 3.84
C GLY A 62 -8.31 -5.05 4.62
N GLY A 63 -8.70 -5.36 5.84
CA GLY A 63 -8.00 -6.26 6.74
C GLY A 63 -8.67 -7.61 6.88
N PRO A 64 -8.16 -8.46 7.78
CA PRO A 64 -8.69 -9.81 7.97
C PRO A 64 -10.20 -9.82 8.19
N GLY A 65 -10.91 -10.63 7.42
CA GLY A 65 -12.36 -10.79 7.54
C GLY A 65 -13.19 -9.74 6.80
N ASP A 66 -12.60 -8.66 6.31
CA ASP A 66 -13.34 -7.65 5.57
C ASP A 66 -13.84 -8.21 4.23
N VAL A 67 -15.01 -7.76 3.82
CA VAL A 67 -15.62 -8.15 2.54
C VAL A 67 -15.45 -7.02 1.54
N ILE A 68 -14.76 -7.31 0.47
CA ILE A 68 -14.41 -6.35 -0.58
C ILE A 68 -15.29 -6.59 -1.80
N SER A 69 -15.81 -5.53 -2.40
CA SER A 69 -16.41 -5.55 -3.73
C SER A 69 -15.89 -4.39 -4.54
N ILE A 70 -15.64 -4.64 -5.82
CA ILE A 70 -15.19 -3.61 -6.76
C ILE A 70 -16.11 -3.69 -7.97
N ASP A 71 -16.71 -2.57 -8.34
CA ASP A 71 -17.56 -2.50 -9.52
C ASP A 71 -16.75 -2.33 -10.81
N ARG A 72 -17.44 -2.35 -11.94
CA ARG A 72 -16.78 -2.26 -13.26
C ARG A 72 -16.06 -0.93 -13.49
N SER A 73 -16.49 0.13 -12.83
CA SER A 73 -15.84 1.43 -12.92
C SER A 73 -14.66 1.57 -11.97
N GLY A 74 -14.45 0.59 -11.08
CA GLY A 74 -13.36 0.60 -10.12
C GLY A 74 -13.74 1.13 -8.75
N GLY A 75 -15.01 1.44 -8.51
CA GLY A 75 -15.48 1.86 -7.19
C GLY A 75 -15.40 0.71 -6.18
N VAL A 76 -14.86 0.99 -5.01
CA VAL A 76 -14.59 -0.02 -3.98
C VAL A 76 -15.60 0.11 -2.85
N THR A 77 -16.16 -1.03 -2.41
CA THR A 77 -16.93 -1.11 -1.17
C THR A 77 -16.24 -2.08 -0.21
N VAL A 78 -16.27 -1.73 1.06
CA VAL A 78 -15.74 -2.56 2.14
C VAL A 78 -16.88 -2.79 3.13
N ASN A 79 -17.24 -4.03 3.37
CA ASN A 79 -18.33 -4.42 4.27
C ASN A 79 -19.65 -3.72 3.91
N GLY A 80 -19.92 -3.54 2.61
CA GLY A 80 -21.14 -2.92 2.10
C GLY A 80 -21.14 -1.40 2.07
N GLU A 81 -20.09 -0.75 2.53
CA GLU A 81 -19.98 0.71 2.53
C GLU A 81 -18.99 1.17 1.46
N ALA A 82 -19.40 2.19 0.69
CA ALA A 82 -18.51 2.77 -0.31
C ALA A 82 -17.27 3.40 0.35
N LEU A 83 -16.10 3.03 -0.13
CA LEU A 83 -14.83 3.57 0.36
C LEU A 83 -14.59 4.92 -0.30
N GLU A 84 -14.35 5.95 0.50
CA GLU A 84 -13.89 7.24 0.01
C GLU A 84 -12.39 7.17 -0.31
N GLU A 85 -12.04 7.51 -1.55
CA GLU A 85 -10.68 7.35 -2.04
C GLU A 85 -10.15 8.65 -2.66
N PRO A 86 -9.94 9.70 -1.86
CA PRO A 86 -9.48 10.99 -2.38
C PRO A 86 -8.05 10.94 -2.96
N TYR A 87 -7.29 9.90 -2.63
CA TYR A 87 -5.93 9.68 -3.13
C TYR A 87 -5.89 9.08 -4.54
N VAL A 88 -7.02 8.67 -5.09
CA VAL A 88 -7.12 8.11 -6.43
C VAL A 88 -7.58 9.18 -7.41
N ASP A 89 -6.77 9.45 -8.44
CA ASP A 89 -7.12 10.42 -9.48
C ASP A 89 -8.19 9.88 -10.43
N GLU A 90 -8.06 8.60 -10.82
CA GLU A 90 -8.95 7.97 -11.78
C GLU A 90 -9.26 6.55 -11.33
N LEU A 91 -10.53 6.27 -11.11
CA LEU A 91 -10.98 4.92 -10.79
C LEU A 91 -10.85 4.02 -12.01
N ALA A 92 -10.41 2.80 -11.81
CA ALA A 92 -10.36 1.75 -12.81
C ALA A 92 -10.41 0.39 -12.12
N LEU A 93 -11.08 -0.57 -12.76
CA LEU A 93 -11.05 -1.94 -12.28
C LEU A 93 -9.64 -2.53 -12.39
N GLY A 94 -8.91 -2.16 -13.44
CA GLY A 94 -7.56 -2.64 -13.67
C GLY A 94 -7.51 -4.13 -13.95
N GLU A 95 -6.35 -4.75 -13.73
CA GLU A 95 -6.23 -6.19 -13.82
C GLU A 95 -6.85 -6.85 -12.60
N CYS A 96 -7.97 -7.54 -12.84
CA CYS A 96 -8.76 -8.16 -11.79
C CYS A 96 -9.32 -9.49 -12.28
N ASP A 97 -8.98 -10.56 -11.60
CA ASP A 97 -9.51 -11.89 -11.86
C ASP A 97 -10.28 -12.45 -10.67
N LEU A 98 -10.57 -11.60 -9.68
CA LEU A 98 -11.36 -11.99 -8.51
C LEU A 98 -12.85 -11.94 -8.80
N LYS A 99 -13.58 -12.80 -8.09
CA LYS A 99 -15.05 -12.75 -8.00
C LYS A 99 -15.44 -12.02 -6.73
N PHE A 100 -16.40 -11.11 -6.85
CA PHE A 100 -16.90 -10.33 -5.73
C PHE A 100 -18.31 -10.79 -5.33
N PRO A 101 -18.68 -10.68 -4.05
CA PRO A 101 -17.89 -10.18 -2.93
C PRO A 101 -16.74 -11.13 -2.57
N TYR A 102 -15.62 -10.55 -2.14
CA TYR A 102 -14.43 -11.29 -1.75
C TYR A 102 -14.11 -11.04 -0.28
N GLN A 103 -14.02 -12.08 0.53
CA GLN A 103 -13.66 -11.95 1.93
C GLN A 103 -12.16 -12.13 2.11
N VAL A 104 -11.54 -11.16 2.77
CA VAL A 104 -10.09 -11.19 3.07
C VAL A 104 -9.81 -12.29 4.09
N PRO A 105 -8.87 -13.22 3.80
CA PRO A 105 -8.52 -14.27 4.74
C PRO A 105 -7.94 -13.75 6.06
N GLU A 106 -8.00 -14.58 7.09
CA GLU A 106 -7.37 -14.27 8.38
C GLU A 106 -5.86 -14.02 8.21
N ASN A 107 -5.33 -13.08 8.98
CA ASN A 107 -3.93 -12.67 8.98
C ASN A 107 -3.45 -12.08 7.65
N ARG A 108 -4.36 -11.63 6.79
CA ARG A 108 -4.02 -11.06 5.50
C ARG A 108 -4.67 -9.70 5.31
N TYR A 109 -4.12 -8.95 4.37
CA TYR A 109 -4.63 -7.64 3.97
C TYR A 109 -4.86 -7.61 2.46
N PHE A 110 -5.93 -6.95 2.07
CA PHE A 110 -6.21 -6.64 0.67
C PHE A 110 -5.59 -5.28 0.35
N VAL A 111 -4.72 -5.23 -0.64
CA VAL A 111 -3.98 -4.02 -0.98
C VAL A 111 -4.22 -3.62 -2.43
N MET A 112 -4.20 -2.32 -2.69
CA MET A 112 -4.31 -1.77 -4.06
C MET A 112 -3.34 -0.61 -4.22
N GLY A 113 -2.80 -0.45 -5.43
CA GLY A 113 -2.07 0.76 -5.78
C GLY A 113 -3.01 1.93 -6.03
N ASP A 114 -2.54 3.14 -5.83
CA ASP A 114 -3.35 4.34 -6.05
C ASP A 114 -3.56 4.63 -7.53
N HIS A 115 -2.60 4.26 -8.37
CA HIS A 115 -2.74 4.35 -9.84
C HIS A 115 -3.46 3.11 -10.36
N ARG A 116 -4.77 3.12 -10.27
CA ARG A 116 -5.64 1.95 -10.40
C ARG A 116 -5.52 1.24 -11.75
N SER A 117 -5.30 1.99 -12.83
CA SER A 117 -5.24 1.41 -14.17
C SER A 117 -3.96 0.60 -14.43
N THR A 118 -2.86 0.89 -13.73
CA THR A 118 -1.57 0.24 -13.98
C THR A 118 -1.10 -0.67 -12.85
N SER A 119 -1.61 -0.48 -11.63
CA SER A 119 -1.18 -1.27 -10.48
C SER A 119 -1.60 -2.73 -10.60
N ILE A 120 -0.65 -3.63 -10.38
CA ILE A 120 -0.92 -5.05 -10.17
C ILE A 120 -0.86 -5.29 -8.66
N ASP A 121 -1.96 -5.77 -8.09
CA ASP A 121 -2.13 -5.84 -6.65
C ASP A 121 -3.07 -6.98 -6.24
N SER A 122 -3.73 -6.88 -5.09
CA SER A 122 -4.61 -7.95 -4.59
C SER A 122 -5.80 -8.26 -5.49
N ARG A 123 -6.15 -7.37 -6.43
CA ARG A 123 -7.18 -7.66 -7.44
C ARG A 123 -6.78 -8.79 -8.37
N SER A 124 -5.49 -9.05 -8.50
CA SER A 124 -4.95 -10.18 -9.26
C SER A 124 -4.52 -11.29 -8.30
N THR A 125 -4.91 -12.52 -8.61
CA THR A 125 -4.50 -13.70 -7.82
C THR A 125 -2.98 -13.94 -7.89
N VAL A 126 -2.28 -13.33 -8.85
CA VAL A 126 -0.81 -13.39 -8.93
C VAL A 126 -0.17 -12.78 -7.67
N ILE A 127 -0.66 -11.66 -7.21
CA ILE A 127 -0.23 -11.03 -5.96
C ILE A 127 -1.04 -11.59 -4.78
N GLY A 128 -2.35 -11.58 -4.90
CA GLY A 128 -3.26 -11.98 -3.83
C GLY A 128 -3.24 -11.04 -2.64
N CYS A 129 -3.83 -11.48 -1.54
CA CYS A 129 -3.74 -10.77 -0.28
C CYS A 129 -2.36 -10.94 0.35
N VAL A 130 -1.93 -9.91 1.08
CA VAL A 130 -0.61 -9.87 1.71
C VAL A 130 -0.71 -10.46 3.12
N ASP A 131 0.12 -11.46 3.42
CA ASP A 131 0.23 -12.03 4.76
C ASP A 131 0.94 -11.05 5.70
N LYS A 132 0.51 -11.01 6.95
CA LYS A 132 1.15 -10.15 7.97
C LYS A 132 2.66 -10.36 8.06
N SER A 133 3.13 -11.59 7.86
CA SER A 133 4.56 -11.92 7.90
C SER A 133 5.37 -11.27 6.76
N GLN A 134 4.72 -10.84 5.69
CA GLN A 134 5.36 -10.18 4.56
C GLN A 134 5.53 -8.68 4.77
N ILE A 135 4.86 -8.11 5.75
CA ILE A 135 4.83 -6.66 5.95
C ILE A 135 6.13 -6.16 6.58
N VAL A 136 6.75 -5.18 5.95
CA VAL A 136 7.93 -4.47 6.46
C VAL A 136 7.52 -3.37 7.41
N GLY A 137 6.49 -2.59 7.05
CA GLY A 137 6.01 -1.52 7.89
C GLY A 137 5.03 -0.59 7.20
N LYS A 138 4.60 0.41 7.95
CA LYS A 138 3.69 1.46 7.52
C LYS A 138 4.48 2.71 7.14
N VAL A 139 4.21 3.25 5.95
CA VAL A 139 4.82 4.51 5.51
C VAL A 139 4.25 5.66 6.32
N PHE A 140 5.11 6.53 6.83
CA PHE A 140 4.64 7.70 7.57
C PHE A 140 5.31 9.01 7.13
N LEU A 141 6.47 8.98 6.50
CA LEU A 141 7.22 10.20 6.15
C LEU A 141 7.94 10.02 4.82
N ARG A 142 7.78 11.00 3.93
CA ARG A 142 8.62 11.16 2.75
C ARG A 142 9.75 12.11 3.08
N VAL A 143 10.99 11.65 2.95
CA VAL A 143 12.19 12.43 3.30
C VAL A 143 12.95 12.95 2.09
N TRP A 144 12.69 12.42 0.92
CA TRP A 144 13.33 12.84 -0.33
C TRP A 144 12.35 12.77 -1.49
N PRO A 145 12.33 13.68 -2.43
CA PRO A 145 13.17 14.89 -2.47
C PRO A 145 12.80 15.88 -1.35
N LEU A 146 13.74 16.69 -0.93
CA LEU A 146 13.53 17.65 0.17
C LEU A 146 12.42 18.66 -0.13
N SER A 147 12.24 19.00 -1.43
CA SER A 147 11.15 19.89 -1.87
C SER A 147 9.75 19.30 -1.61
N ARG A 148 9.67 17.98 -1.37
CA ARG A 148 8.42 17.27 -1.13
C ARG A 148 8.39 16.57 0.24
N LEU A 149 9.25 17.03 1.16
CA LEU A 149 9.26 16.53 2.54
C LEU A 149 7.88 16.67 3.16
N SER A 150 7.27 15.58 3.58
CA SER A 150 5.90 15.59 4.10
C SER A 150 5.55 14.31 4.83
N TRP A 151 4.61 14.43 5.77
CA TRP A 151 3.92 13.27 6.30
C TRP A 151 3.11 12.62 5.18
N VAL A 152 3.02 11.30 5.23
CA VAL A 152 2.29 10.51 4.22
C VAL A 152 1.20 9.69 4.89
N HIS A 153 -0.02 9.79 4.33
CA HIS A 153 -1.17 9.03 4.82
C HIS A 153 -2.24 8.82 3.74
#